data_3e58bfbe1badb50a87228d7a669352eb
#
_entry.id   3e58bfbe1badb50a87228d7a669352eb
#
_cell.length_a   1.000
_cell.length_b   1.000
_cell.length_c   1.000
_cell.angle_alpha   90.00
_cell.angle_beta   90.00
_cell.angle_gamma   90.00
#
_symmetry.space_group_name_H-M   'P 1'
#
loop_
_entity.id
_entity.type
_entity.pdbx_description
1 polymer ?
#
loop_
_entity_poly.entity_id
_entity_poly.type
_entity_poly.pdbx_seq_one_letter_code
_entity_poly.pdbx_strand_id
1 'polypeptide(L)'
;MTHISGLRYAVFDPKTAHWLETAHPGGSQFAPLDMPLSSEPGEAWAYGMSMEWAGHIIERVSGMSLGAYVEKHILAPLGIQDATFQIETRDDLKARLAGLHAHTGEGFTEIPYPEPLMRPQYESGGGGMFASPRAYLAVLSAVLNGGVSPTTGARILKASTVDEMFVPQTLNVPDQGALGSGILPTAMPAFSRPIPLGSGKAWTLSHLTNLEEEKGKSAGSAEWYGLANCYWTIDRQKGVAAIAFSNALPFGRE
;
A
#
# COMPACT_ATOMS: atom_id res chain seq x y z
N MET A 1 6.72 -6.38 6.57
CA MET A 1 5.95 -5.18 6.80
C MET A 1 6.82 -3.92 6.80
N THR A 2 8.04 -3.98 7.30
CA THR A 2 8.96 -2.82 7.31
C THR A 2 9.72 -2.61 5.99
N HIS A 3 9.50 -3.42 4.97
CA HIS A 3 10.21 -3.41 3.68
C HIS A 3 11.75 -3.56 3.80
N ILE A 4 12.19 -4.34 4.77
CA ILE A 4 13.61 -4.70 4.97
C ILE A 4 13.89 -6.20 4.75
N SER A 5 12.98 -6.89 4.08
CA SER A 5 13.09 -8.33 3.81
C SER A 5 14.03 -8.70 2.67
N GLY A 6 14.48 -7.71 1.89
CA GLY A 6 15.21 -7.95 0.63
C GLY A 6 14.34 -8.24 -0.58
N LEU A 7 13.03 -8.43 -0.39
CA LEU A 7 12.06 -8.60 -1.49
C LEU A 7 11.75 -7.24 -2.13
N ARG A 8 11.88 -7.12 -3.45
CA ARG A 8 11.59 -5.90 -4.20
C ARG A 8 10.54 -6.14 -5.28
N TYR A 9 9.82 -5.10 -5.63
CA TYR A 9 9.07 -5.12 -6.89
C TYR A 9 10.03 -4.97 -8.07
N ALA A 10 9.84 -5.78 -9.12
CA ALA A 10 10.64 -5.75 -10.33
C ALA A 10 10.68 -4.35 -10.98
N VAL A 11 9.58 -3.61 -10.89
CA VAL A 11 9.47 -2.23 -11.40
C VAL A 11 10.46 -1.26 -10.74
N PHE A 12 10.99 -1.57 -9.56
CA PHE A 12 11.94 -0.72 -8.83
C PHE A 12 13.36 -1.29 -8.75
N ASP A 13 13.60 -2.48 -9.31
CA ASP A 13 14.90 -3.13 -9.25
C ASP A 13 15.27 -3.81 -10.57
N PRO A 14 16.29 -3.30 -11.30
CA PRO A 14 16.68 -3.86 -12.58
C PRO A 14 17.12 -5.34 -12.53
N LYS A 15 17.68 -5.79 -11.40
CA LYS A 15 18.10 -7.20 -11.25
C LYS A 15 16.89 -8.10 -11.14
N THR A 16 15.92 -7.72 -10.33
CA THR A 16 14.65 -8.44 -10.20
C THR A 16 13.85 -8.40 -11.50
N ALA A 17 13.86 -7.27 -12.22
CA ALA A 17 13.23 -7.14 -13.53
C ALA A 17 13.85 -8.11 -14.54
N HIS A 18 15.18 -8.15 -14.63
CA HIS A 18 15.89 -9.07 -15.53
C HIS A 18 15.61 -10.55 -15.17
N TRP A 19 15.59 -10.89 -13.90
CA TRP A 19 15.23 -12.23 -13.46
C TRP A 19 13.79 -12.58 -13.87
N LEU A 20 12.85 -11.66 -13.67
CA LEU A 20 11.45 -11.87 -14.04
C LEU A 20 11.29 -12.12 -15.55
N GLU A 21 11.96 -11.33 -16.39
CA GLU A 21 11.94 -11.50 -17.86
C GLU A 21 12.49 -12.85 -18.29
N THR A 22 13.48 -13.37 -17.59
CA THR A 22 14.14 -14.64 -17.94
C THR A 22 13.44 -15.87 -17.38
N ALA A 23 12.96 -15.80 -16.14
CA ALA A 23 12.31 -16.92 -15.46
C ALA A 23 10.81 -17.02 -15.75
N HIS A 24 10.15 -15.89 -15.99
CA HIS A 24 8.70 -15.79 -16.22
C HIS A 24 8.38 -14.83 -17.40
N PRO A 25 8.77 -15.18 -18.64
CA PRO A 25 8.55 -14.31 -19.81
C PRO A 25 7.07 -13.94 -19.96
N GLY A 26 6.78 -12.64 -19.98
CA GLY A 26 5.41 -12.11 -20.06
C GLY A 26 4.62 -12.17 -18.75
N GLY A 27 5.25 -12.51 -17.64
CA GLY A 27 4.65 -12.50 -16.31
C GLY A 27 4.35 -11.10 -15.79
N SER A 28 3.43 -11.01 -14.84
CA SER A 28 3.12 -9.75 -14.16
C SER A 28 4.31 -9.28 -13.32
N GLN A 29 4.57 -7.98 -13.31
CA GLN A 29 5.60 -7.36 -12.46
C GLN A 29 5.29 -7.45 -10.95
N PHE A 30 4.07 -7.87 -10.60
CA PHE A 30 3.59 -8.07 -9.23
C PHE A 30 3.37 -9.55 -8.88
N ALA A 31 3.87 -10.45 -9.68
CA ALA A 31 3.96 -11.89 -9.50
C ALA A 31 5.16 -12.38 -10.31
N PRO A 32 5.88 -13.40 -9.91
CA PRO A 32 5.58 -14.42 -8.92
C PRO A 32 6.13 -14.10 -7.53
N LEU A 33 5.65 -14.86 -6.54
CA LEU A 33 6.12 -14.72 -5.15
C LEU A 33 7.51 -15.33 -4.90
N ASP A 34 7.99 -16.19 -5.78
CA ASP A 34 9.28 -16.88 -5.69
C ASP A 34 10.49 -16.06 -6.19
N MET A 35 10.32 -14.73 -6.27
CA MET A 35 11.42 -13.85 -6.66
C MET A 35 12.60 -13.93 -5.69
N PRO A 36 13.85 -13.88 -6.21
CA PRO A 36 15.04 -13.88 -5.37
C PRO A 36 15.14 -12.60 -4.55
N LEU A 37 15.82 -12.68 -3.41
CA LEU A 37 16.15 -11.50 -2.62
C LEU A 37 17.16 -10.62 -3.36
N SER A 38 16.96 -9.31 -3.32
CA SER A 38 17.90 -8.31 -3.88
C SER A 38 18.95 -7.88 -2.87
N SER A 39 18.74 -8.13 -1.60
CA SER A 39 19.67 -7.89 -0.48
C SER A 39 19.36 -8.88 0.65
N GLU A 40 20.31 -9.04 1.58
CA GLU A 40 20.06 -9.80 2.78
C GLU A 40 18.99 -9.10 3.64
N PRO A 41 18.11 -9.87 4.34
CA PRO A 41 17.12 -9.29 5.24
C PRO A 41 17.76 -8.41 6.30
N GLY A 42 17.23 -7.20 6.48
CA GLY A 42 17.71 -6.23 7.45
C GLY A 42 18.81 -5.27 6.96
N GLU A 43 19.45 -5.54 5.83
CA GLU A 43 20.57 -4.72 5.34
C GLU A 43 20.11 -3.42 4.68
N ALA A 44 18.92 -3.41 4.09
CA ALA A 44 18.42 -2.23 3.39
C ALA A 44 16.90 -2.13 3.43
N TRP A 45 16.40 -0.91 3.39
CA TRP A 45 15.00 -0.66 3.09
C TRP A 45 14.78 -0.70 1.57
N ALA A 46 13.80 -1.47 1.14
CA ALA A 46 13.41 -1.57 -0.27
C ALA A 46 11.93 -1.88 -0.42
N TYR A 47 11.19 -0.96 -1.03
CA TYR A 47 9.77 -1.18 -1.28
C TYR A 47 9.54 -2.41 -2.17
N GLY A 48 8.72 -3.33 -1.70
CA GLY A 48 8.53 -4.59 -2.41
C GLY A 48 7.48 -5.50 -1.80
N MET A 49 7.50 -6.76 -2.22
CA MET A 49 6.45 -7.77 -2.08
C MET A 49 6.26 -8.35 -0.66
N SER A 50 6.76 -7.69 0.37
CA SER A 50 6.60 -8.17 1.75
C SER A 50 5.15 -8.27 2.20
N MET A 51 4.28 -7.38 1.68
CA MET A 51 2.86 -7.38 2.03
C MET A 51 2.08 -8.48 1.33
N GLU A 52 2.46 -8.85 0.13
CA GLU A 52 1.93 -10.02 -0.58
C GLU A 52 2.24 -11.30 0.21
N TRP A 53 3.48 -11.47 0.63
CA TRP A 53 3.88 -12.58 1.49
C TRP A 53 3.14 -12.58 2.83
N ALA A 54 2.93 -11.43 3.44
CA ALA A 54 2.13 -11.34 4.67
C ALA A 54 0.69 -11.80 4.43
N GLY A 55 0.08 -11.45 3.28
CA GLY A 55 -1.23 -11.96 2.87
C GLY A 55 -1.25 -13.49 2.79
N HIS A 56 -0.28 -14.10 2.12
CA HIS A 56 -0.20 -15.57 2.01
C HIS A 56 0.08 -16.27 3.35
N ILE A 57 0.84 -15.64 4.24
CA ILE A 57 1.02 -16.17 5.60
C ILE A 57 -0.33 -16.18 6.35
N ILE A 58 -1.12 -15.11 6.22
CA ILE A 58 -2.46 -15.05 6.81
C ILE A 58 -3.34 -16.17 6.26
N GLU A 59 -3.37 -16.38 4.95
CA GLU A 59 -4.13 -17.45 4.31
C GLU A 59 -3.70 -18.83 4.84
N ARG A 60 -2.40 -19.06 4.89
CA ARG A 60 -1.83 -20.34 5.34
C ARG A 60 -2.16 -20.67 6.80
N VAL A 61 -2.08 -19.66 7.67
CA VAL A 61 -2.29 -19.84 9.12
C VAL A 61 -3.78 -19.89 9.46
N SER A 62 -4.61 -19.09 8.77
CA SER A 62 -6.04 -19.01 9.08
C SER A 62 -6.89 -20.07 8.37
N GLY A 63 -6.39 -20.64 7.27
CA GLY A 63 -7.16 -21.51 6.37
C GLY A 63 -8.26 -20.77 5.59
N MET A 64 -8.21 -19.44 5.55
CA MET A 64 -9.14 -18.59 4.83
C MET A 64 -8.42 -17.89 3.68
N SER A 65 -9.14 -17.47 2.60
CA SER A 65 -8.58 -16.49 1.67
C SER A 65 -8.32 -15.15 2.38
N LEU A 66 -7.41 -14.34 1.87
CA LEU A 66 -7.11 -13.03 2.44
C LEU A 66 -8.36 -12.16 2.47
N GLY A 67 -9.17 -12.16 1.40
CA GLY A 67 -10.43 -11.41 1.33
C GLY A 67 -11.43 -11.87 2.37
N ALA A 68 -11.62 -13.18 2.55
CA ALA A 68 -12.50 -13.71 3.58
C ALA A 68 -12.01 -13.36 5.00
N TYR A 69 -10.69 -13.39 5.21
CA TYR A 69 -10.10 -12.97 6.49
C TYR A 69 -10.32 -11.48 6.77
N VAL A 70 -10.06 -10.63 5.78
CA VAL A 70 -10.26 -9.17 5.89
C VAL A 70 -11.74 -8.84 6.09
N GLU A 71 -12.64 -9.49 5.33
CA GLU A 71 -14.07 -9.31 5.51
C GLU A 71 -14.50 -9.62 6.95
N LYS A 72 -14.13 -10.78 7.46
CA LYS A 72 -14.53 -11.25 8.79
C LYS A 72 -13.96 -10.39 9.93
N HIS A 73 -12.69 -10.01 9.83
CA HIS A 73 -11.94 -9.42 10.95
C HIS A 73 -11.79 -7.89 10.88
N ILE A 74 -12.06 -7.28 9.73
CA ILE A 74 -11.90 -5.83 9.52
C ILE A 74 -13.18 -5.22 8.97
N LEU A 75 -13.65 -5.64 7.78
CA LEU A 75 -14.72 -4.94 7.08
C LEU A 75 -16.06 -5.09 7.82
N ALA A 76 -16.47 -6.31 8.12
CA ALA A 76 -17.75 -6.57 8.81
C ALA A 76 -17.80 -5.90 10.21
N PRO A 77 -16.77 -5.99 11.08
CA PRO A 77 -16.78 -5.27 12.35
C PRO A 77 -16.87 -3.74 12.20
N LEU A 78 -16.28 -3.19 11.13
CA LEU A 78 -16.34 -1.75 10.83
C LEU A 78 -17.62 -1.33 10.09
N GLY A 79 -18.49 -2.28 9.70
CA GLY A 79 -19.70 -2.03 8.92
C GLY A 79 -19.43 -1.63 7.47
N ILE A 80 -18.27 -2.01 6.93
CA ILE A 80 -17.84 -1.70 5.57
C ILE A 80 -18.39 -2.77 4.62
N GLN A 81 -19.09 -2.34 3.56
CA GLN A 81 -19.66 -3.21 2.52
C GLN A 81 -19.10 -2.92 1.12
N ASP A 82 -18.40 -1.81 0.95
CA ASP A 82 -17.91 -1.29 -0.32
C ASP A 82 -16.38 -1.37 -0.43
N ALA A 83 -15.85 -2.55 -0.09
CA ALA A 83 -14.46 -2.94 -0.31
C ALA A 83 -14.40 -4.43 -0.72
N THR A 84 -13.49 -4.77 -1.66
CA THR A 84 -13.34 -6.14 -2.15
C THR A 84 -12.00 -6.34 -2.87
N PHE A 85 -11.46 -7.57 -2.82
CA PHE A 85 -10.39 -8.01 -3.72
C PHE A 85 -10.91 -8.53 -5.05
N GLN A 86 -12.21 -8.87 -5.13
CA GLN A 86 -12.83 -9.56 -6.27
C GLN A 86 -13.89 -8.67 -6.91
N ILE A 87 -13.46 -7.56 -7.54
CA ILE A 87 -14.39 -6.57 -8.11
C ILE A 87 -15.29 -7.17 -9.20
N GLU A 88 -14.78 -8.14 -9.97
CA GLU A 88 -15.53 -8.80 -11.04
C GLU A 88 -16.71 -9.63 -10.55
N THR A 89 -16.71 -10.03 -9.27
CA THR A 89 -17.80 -10.81 -8.66
C THR A 89 -18.80 -9.93 -7.88
N ARG A 90 -18.60 -8.62 -7.86
CA ARG A 90 -19.38 -7.65 -7.11
C ARG A 90 -20.02 -6.62 -8.06
N ASP A 91 -21.10 -7.02 -8.75
CA ASP A 91 -21.79 -6.16 -9.71
C ASP A 91 -22.23 -4.82 -9.11
N ASP A 92 -22.63 -4.81 -7.83
CA ASP A 92 -23.00 -3.62 -7.08
C ASP A 92 -21.84 -2.62 -6.92
N LEU A 93 -20.62 -3.10 -6.73
CA LEU A 93 -19.43 -2.27 -6.60
C LEU A 93 -18.85 -1.92 -7.97
N LYS A 94 -18.85 -2.87 -8.89
CA LYS A 94 -18.38 -2.69 -10.26
C LYS A 94 -19.15 -1.59 -10.99
N ALA A 95 -20.47 -1.52 -10.79
CA ALA A 95 -21.33 -0.47 -11.35
C ALA A 95 -20.98 0.96 -10.84
N ARG A 96 -20.25 1.06 -9.73
CA ARG A 96 -19.82 2.33 -9.12
C ARG A 96 -18.30 2.53 -9.20
N LEU A 97 -17.59 1.67 -9.92
CA LEU A 97 -16.14 1.77 -10.06
C LEU A 97 -15.81 3.08 -10.77
N ALA A 98 -14.98 3.90 -10.14
CA ALA A 98 -14.50 5.15 -10.74
C ALA A 98 -13.64 4.83 -11.96
N GLY A 99 -13.70 5.62 -13.02
CA GLY A 99 -12.80 5.49 -14.16
C GLY A 99 -11.34 5.67 -13.77
N LEU A 100 -10.45 4.90 -14.38
CA LEU A 100 -9.01 5.13 -14.27
C LEU A 100 -8.60 6.08 -15.41
N HIS A 101 -7.87 7.14 -15.09
CA HIS A 101 -7.49 8.15 -16.05
C HIS A 101 -5.97 8.26 -16.19
N ALA A 102 -5.50 8.48 -17.41
CA ALA A 102 -4.11 8.82 -17.69
C ALA A 102 -4.01 10.25 -18.25
N HIS A 103 -2.98 10.99 -17.82
CA HIS A 103 -2.68 12.30 -18.38
C HIS A 103 -1.94 12.16 -19.72
N THR A 104 -2.47 12.73 -20.79
CA THR A 104 -1.97 12.61 -22.16
C THR A 104 -1.22 13.86 -22.68
N GLY A 105 -0.94 14.84 -21.82
CA GLY A 105 -0.36 16.14 -22.22
C GLY A 105 -1.40 17.24 -22.44
N GLU A 106 -2.54 16.90 -23.01
CA GLU A 106 -3.65 17.82 -23.28
C GLU A 106 -4.80 17.72 -22.24
N GLY A 107 -4.68 16.78 -21.28
CA GLY A 107 -5.70 16.53 -20.26
C GLY A 107 -5.71 15.09 -19.79
N PHE A 108 -6.82 14.68 -19.19
CA PHE A 108 -7.01 13.31 -18.71
C PHE A 108 -7.89 12.53 -19.68
N THR A 109 -7.46 11.31 -20.01
CA THR A 109 -8.22 10.35 -20.81
C THR A 109 -8.48 9.10 -19.99
N GLU A 110 -9.70 8.60 -19.99
CA GLU A 110 -10.04 7.34 -19.34
C GLU A 110 -9.34 6.18 -20.05
N ILE A 111 -8.75 5.31 -19.25
CA ILE A 111 -8.05 4.10 -19.71
C ILE A 111 -8.62 2.87 -19.00
N PRO A 112 -8.54 1.67 -19.61
CA PRO A 112 -8.97 0.45 -18.96
C PRO A 112 -8.09 0.15 -17.73
N TYR A 113 -8.69 -0.45 -16.71
CA TYR A 113 -7.94 -1.03 -15.62
C TYR A 113 -7.06 -2.19 -16.11
N PRO A 114 -5.83 -2.33 -15.62
CA PRO A 114 -5.00 -3.48 -15.93
C PRO A 114 -5.70 -4.79 -15.54
N GLU A 115 -5.68 -5.77 -16.47
CA GLU A 115 -6.35 -7.08 -16.27
C GLU A 115 -5.95 -7.77 -14.94
N PRO A 116 -4.67 -7.75 -14.51
CA PRO A 116 -4.29 -8.36 -13.24
C PRO A 116 -4.93 -7.72 -11.99
N LEU A 117 -5.39 -6.47 -12.08
CA LEU A 117 -6.15 -5.84 -11.00
C LEU A 117 -7.61 -6.25 -11.03
N MET A 118 -8.20 -6.38 -12.22
CA MET A 118 -9.62 -6.77 -12.38
C MET A 118 -9.83 -8.25 -12.05
N ARG A 119 -8.87 -9.10 -12.46
CA ARG A 119 -8.89 -10.56 -12.25
C ARG A 119 -7.57 -11.03 -11.65
N PRO A 120 -7.35 -10.80 -10.37
CA PRO A 120 -6.10 -11.15 -9.73
C PRO A 120 -5.95 -12.68 -9.64
N GLN A 121 -4.72 -13.17 -9.86
CA GLN A 121 -4.40 -14.58 -9.67
C GLN A 121 -4.40 -14.97 -8.18
N TYR A 122 -4.18 -14.00 -7.29
CA TYR A 122 -4.27 -14.11 -5.85
C TYR A 122 -4.68 -12.77 -5.25
N GLU A 123 -5.20 -12.77 -4.05
CA GLU A 123 -5.58 -11.56 -3.31
C GLU A 123 -4.33 -10.90 -2.72
N SER A 124 -3.84 -9.83 -3.36
CA SER A 124 -2.59 -9.17 -2.98
C SER A 124 -2.75 -8.31 -1.72
N GLY A 125 -1.99 -8.63 -0.68
CA GLY A 125 -1.93 -7.82 0.54
C GLY A 125 -1.27 -6.45 0.35
N GLY A 126 -0.50 -6.26 -0.74
CA GLY A 126 0.21 -5.02 -1.04
C GLY A 126 -0.58 -4.01 -1.85
N GLY A 127 -1.67 -4.40 -2.56
CA GLY A 127 -2.33 -3.43 -3.42
C GLY A 127 -3.53 -3.94 -4.22
N GLY A 128 -4.14 -5.05 -3.87
CA GLY A 128 -5.19 -5.69 -4.66
C GLY A 128 -6.62 -5.30 -4.32
N MET A 129 -6.88 -4.49 -3.30
CA MET A 129 -8.24 -4.19 -2.86
C MET A 129 -8.82 -2.95 -3.54
N PHE A 130 -10.05 -3.07 -4.04
CA PHE A 130 -10.91 -1.96 -4.41
C PHE A 130 -11.71 -1.52 -3.20
N ALA A 131 -11.75 -0.24 -2.91
CA ALA A 131 -12.51 0.30 -1.80
C ALA A 131 -13.00 1.72 -2.08
N SER A 132 -14.15 2.09 -1.53
CA SER A 132 -14.56 3.49 -1.55
C SER A 132 -13.70 4.33 -0.59
N PRO A 133 -13.56 5.64 -0.84
CA PRO A 133 -12.90 6.55 0.10
C PRO A 133 -13.47 6.44 1.53
N ARG A 134 -14.78 6.32 1.66
CA ARG A 134 -15.46 6.18 2.97
C ARG A 134 -15.05 4.88 3.69
N ALA A 135 -14.98 3.77 2.96
CA ALA A 135 -14.55 2.48 3.51
C ALA A 135 -13.12 2.57 4.05
N TYR A 136 -12.21 3.14 3.26
CA TYR A 136 -10.83 3.28 3.68
C TYR A 136 -10.68 4.25 4.88
N LEU A 137 -11.41 5.37 4.88
CA LEU A 137 -11.42 6.32 6.00
C LEU A 137 -11.96 5.69 7.29
N ALA A 138 -12.91 4.75 7.22
CA ALA A 138 -13.39 4.04 8.40
C ALA A 138 -12.28 3.19 9.05
N VAL A 139 -11.42 2.54 8.25
CA VAL A 139 -10.24 1.83 8.76
C VAL A 139 -9.25 2.79 9.42
N LEU A 140 -8.90 3.90 8.74
CA LEU A 140 -8.00 4.92 9.29
C LEU A 140 -8.55 5.52 10.60
N SER A 141 -9.85 5.77 10.66
CA SER A 141 -10.52 6.30 11.85
C SER A 141 -10.47 5.32 13.02
N ALA A 142 -10.61 4.03 12.77
CA ALA A 142 -10.46 3.02 13.81
C ALA A 142 -9.01 2.97 14.33
N VAL A 143 -8.01 3.07 13.44
CA VAL A 143 -6.58 3.14 13.83
C VAL A 143 -6.32 4.42 14.64
N LEU A 144 -6.78 5.59 14.18
CA LEU A 144 -6.65 6.87 14.89
C LEU A 144 -7.24 6.77 16.31
N ASN A 145 -8.36 6.05 16.46
CA ASN A 145 -9.07 5.86 17.73
C ASN A 145 -8.59 4.62 18.52
N GLY A 146 -7.30 4.28 18.44
CA GLY A 146 -6.69 3.19 19.23
C GLY A 146 -7.23 1.80 18.94
N GLY A 147 -7.63 1.55 17.69
CA GLY A 147 -8.13 0.26 17.20
C GLY A 147 -9.61 0.02 17.39
N VAL A 148 -10.38 1.05 17.75
CA VAL A 148 -11.84 0.99 17.96
C VAL A 148 -12.55 1.85 16.91
N SER A 149 -13.53 1.29 16.22
CA SER A 149 -14.39 2.05 15.32
C SER A 149 -15.17 3.13 16.06
N PRO A 150 -15.06 4.40 15.69
CA PRO A 150 -15.90 5.44 16.28
C PRO A 150 -17.37 5.34 15.86
N THR A 151 -17.67 4.59 14.79
CA THR A 151 -19.01 4.44 14.24
C THR A 151 -19.74 3.22 14.81
N THR A 152 -19.07 2.04 14.84
CA THR A 152 -19.70 0.78 15.28
C THR A 152 -19.36 0.40 16.71
N GLY A 153 -18.34 1.01 17.31
CA GLY A 153 -17.80 0.63 18.61
C GLY A 153 -16.96 -0.66 18.58
N ALA A 154 -16.86 -1.34 17.44
CA ALA A 154 -16.08 -2.57 17.33
C ALA A 154 -14.60 -2.32 17.46
N ARG A 155 -13.92 -3.19 18.18
CA ARG A 155 -12.44 -3.20 18.27
C ARG A 155 -11.86 -4.17 17.24
N ILE A 156 -11.00 -3.66 16.35
CA ILE A 156 -10.26 -4.46 15.36
C ILE A 156 -8.79 -4.68 15.76
N LEU A 157 -8.21 -3.80 16.59
CA LEU A 157 -6.84 -3.89 17.08
C LEU A 157 -6.78 -3.55 18.57
N LYS A 158 -5.83 -4.13 19.28
CA LYS A 158 -5.49 -3.69 20.64
C LYS A 158 -4.85 -2.31 20.58
N ALA A 159 -5.06 -1.46 21.60
CA ALA A 159 -4.42 -0.15 21.67
C ALA A 159 -2.88 -0.27 21.62
N SER A 160 -2.29 -1.23 22.34
CA SER A 160 -0.85 -1.49 22.31
C SER A 160 -0.33 -1.87 20.91
N THR A 161 -1.13 -2.59 20.12
CA THR A 161 -0.79 -2.90 18.72
C THR A 161 -0.80 -1.64 17.87
N VAL A 162 -1.79 -0.77 18.05
CA VAL A 162 -1.82 0.52 17.36
C VAL A 162 -0.62 1.39 17.76
N ASP A 163 -0.26 1.43 19.05
CA ASP A 163 0.92 2.18 19.49
C ASP A 163 2.19 1.65 18.83
N GLU A 164 2.38 0.34 18.77
CA GLU A 164 3.51 -0.30 18.09
C GLU A 164 3.55 -0.01 16.58
N MET A 165 2.39 0.11 15.92
CA MET A 165 2.32 0.48 14.51
C MET A 165 2.94 1.84 14.20
N PHE A 166 3.01 2.76 15.17
CA PHE A 166 3.57 4.11 14.99
C PHE A 166 5.03 4.22 15.44
N VAL A 167 5.64 3.15 15.93
CA VAL A 167 7.06 3.15 16.33
C VAL A 167 7.95 3.07 15.09
N PRO A 168 8.89 4.03 14.88
CA PRO A 168 9.86 3.96 13.79
C PRO A 168 10.74 2.71 13.87
N GLN A 169 10.85 1.96 12.77
CA GLN A 169 11.60 0.70 12.70
C GLN A 169 12.88 0.81 11.87
N THR A 170 13.02 1.84 11.03
CA THR A 170 14.09 1.93 10.03
C THR A 170 15.07 3.08 10.25
N LEU A 171 15.21 3.57 11.49
CA LEU A 171 16.09 4.71 11.79
C LEU A 171 17.55 4.48 11.41
N ASN A 172 18.02 3.24 11.49
CA ASN A 172 19.42 2.86 11.24
C ASN A 172 19.59 1.96 9.99
N VAL A 173 18.55 1.82 9.17
CA VAL A 173 18.60 1.02 7.95
C VAL A 173 18.92 1.94 6.77
N PRO A 174 19.97 1.68 5.99
CA PRO A 174 20.28 2.48 4.81
C PRO A 174 19.13 2.45 3.81
N ASP A 175 18.75 3.62 3.29
CA ASP A 175 17.90 3.71 2.11
C ASP A 175 18.75 3.47 0.87
N GLN A 176 18.47 2.42 0.14
CA GLN A 176 19.18 2.12 -1.12
C GLN A 176 18.53 2.78 -2.34
N GLY A 177 17.74 3.83 -2.16
CA GLY A 177 17.07 4.51 -3.25
C GLY A 177 16.01 3.64 -3.92
N ALA A 178 15.34 2.82 -3.14
CA ALA A 178 14.45 1.76 -3.62
C ALA A 178 13.24 2.23 -4.45
N LEU A 179 12.88 3.50 -4.33
CA LEU A 179 11.90 4.13 -5.20
C LEU A 179 12.55 4.95 -6.33
N GLY A 180 13.89 4.99 -6.42
CA GLY A 180 14.61 5.89 -7.31
C GLY A 180 15.41 5.25 -8.44
N SER A 181 15.68 3.97 -8.40
CA SER A 181 16.59 3.30 -9.35
C SER A 181 15.90 2.40 -10.39
N GLY A 182 14.57 2.33 -10.40
CA GLY A 182 13.84 1.38 -11.23
C GLY A 182 13.55 1.84 -12.66
N ILE A 183 12.91 0.96 -13.40
CA ILE A 183 12.59 1.07 -14.83
C ILE A 183 11.57 2.19 -15.14
N LEU A 184 10.93 2.80 -14.13
CA LEU A 184 9.87 3.78 -14.33
C LEU A 184 10.19 5.26 -14.01
N PRO A 185 11.44 5.79 -14.13
CA PRO A 185 11.71 7.19 -13.82
C PRO A 185 10.90 8.17 -14.68
N THR A 186 10.60 7.80 -15.93
CA THR A 186 9.84 8.62 -16.86
C THR A 186 8.32 8.48 -16.72
N ALA A 187 7.84 7.29 -16.33
CA ALA A 187 6.42 7.03 -16.17
C ALA A 187 5.88 7.42 -14.78
N MET A 188 6.75 7.45 -13.77
CA MET A 188 6.39 7.77 -12.38
C MET A 188 7.46 8.62 -11.68
N PRO A 189 7.58 9.90 -12.02
CA PRO A 189 8.64 10.78 -11.50
C PRO A 189 8.67 10.89 -9.97
N ALA A 190 7.51 10.77 -9.30
CA ALA A 190 7.44 10.84 -7.84
C ALA A 190 8.06 9.63 -7.14
N PHE A 191 8.08 8.46 -7.79
CA PHE A 191 8.79 7.27 -7.29
C PHE A 191 10.31 7.33 -7.57
N SER A 192 10.78 8.28 -8.35
CA SER A 192 12.20 8.47 -8.62
C SER A 192 12.92 9.28 -7.54
N ARG A 193 12.22 9.81 -6.56
CA ARG A 193 12.82 10.55 -5.44
C ARG A 193 13.06 9.60 -4.27
N PRO A 194 14.29 9.55 -3.72
CA PRO A 194 14.56 8.81 -2.51
C PRO A 194 13.64 9.27 -1.38
N ILE A 195 13.12 8.33 -0.60
CA ILE A 195 12.48 8.66 0.67
C ILE A 195 13.61 8.94 1.67
N PRO A 196 13.66 10.10 2.32
CA PRO A 196 14.76 10.45 3.22
C PRO A 196 14.65 9.71 4.55
N LEU A 197 14.74 8.38 4.53
CA LEU A 197 14.71 7.56 5.73
C LEU A 197 15.88 7.90 6.65
N GLY A 198 15.60 8.04 7.94
CA GLY A 198 16.59 8.40 8.96
C GLY A 198 16.88 9.90 9.11
N SER A 199 16.49 10.73 8.14
CA SER A 199 16.76 12.19 8.17
C SER A 199 15.52 13.08 8.06
N GLY A 200 14.36 12.58 8.37
CA GLY A 200 13.09 13.33 8.30
C GLY A 200 11.92 12.36 8.23
N LYS A 201 12.16 11.16 7.77
CA LYS A 201 11.15 10.10 7.69
C LYS A 201 11.71 8.77 8.17
N ALA A 202 10.83 7.89 8.63
CA ALA A 202 11.13 6.50 8.95
C ALA A 202 9.98 5.61 8.52
N TRP A 203 10.25 4.34 8.31
CA TRP A 203 9.20 3.36 8.12
C TRP A 203 8.86 2.70 9.46
N THR A 204 7.57 2.48 9.69
CA THR A 204 7.05 1.78 10.86
C THR A 204 6.63 0.35 10.49
N LEU A 205 5.85 -0.35 11.30
CA LEU A 205 5.27 -1.65 10.94
C LEU A 205 4.25 -1.54 9.78
N SER A 206 3.67 -0.37 9.52
CA SER A 206 2.54 -0.24 8.61
C SER A 206 2.58 0.95 7.65
N HIS A 207 3.42 1.96 7.88
CA HIS A 207 3.39 3.21 7.14
C HIS A 207 4.71 3.98 7.19
N LEU A 208 4.81 5.00 6.36
CA LEU A 208 5.84 6.02 6.45
C LEU A 208 5.43 7.02 7.53
N THR A 209 6.37 7.39 8.41
CA THR A 209 6.14 8.37 9.47
C THR A 209 7.08 9.56 9.32
N ASN A 210 6.59 10.76 9.63
CA ASN A 210 7.40 11.97 9.75
C ASN A 210 8.14 11.95 11.08
N LEU A 211 9.44 12.19 11.09
CA LEU A 211 10.24 12.33 12.31
C LEU A 211 10.17 13.76 12.87
N GLU A 212 9.83 14.72 12.01
CA GLU A 212 9.68 16.12 12.32
C GLU A 212 8.36 16.64 11.75
N GLU A 213 7.95 17.85 12.14
CA GLU A 213 6.78 18.50 11.54
C GLU A 213 7.07 18.82 10.06
N GLU A 214 6.17 18.43 9.18
CA GLU A 214 6.27 18.67 7.74
C GLU A 214 4.93 19.10 7.16
N LYS A 215 4.90 20.26 6.52
CA LYS A 215 3.72 20.77 5.79
C LYS A 215 2.43 20.72 6.61
N GLY A 216 2.53 21.07 7.88
CA GLY A 216 1.41 21.09 8.80
C GLY A 216 1.01 19.72 9.35
N LYS A 217 1.74 18.65 9.08
CA LYS A 217 1.58 17.35 9.73
C LYS A 217 2.55 17.23 10.90
N SER A 218 2.09 16.77 12.05
CA SER A 218 2.91 16.63 13.25
C SER A 218 4.00 15.56 13.09
N ALA A 219 5.08 15.66 13.85
CA ALA A 219 6.00 14.56 14.03
C ALA A 219 5.25 13.31 14.54
N GLY A 220 5.58 12.13 14.02
CA GLY A 220 4.88 10.88 14.30
C GLY A 220 3.59 10.69 13.49
N SER A 221 3.24 11.59 12.57
CA SER A 221 2.11 11.38 11.65
C SER A 221 2.43 10.27 10.66
N ALA A 222 1.41 9.47 10.36
CA ALA A 222 1.44 8.38 9.41
C ALA A 222 0.99 8.82 8.02
N GLU A 223 1.61 8.28 6.98
CA GLU A 223 1.18 8.48 5.60
C GLU A 223 1.59 7.34 4.69
N TRP A 224 0.87 7.14 3.62
CA TRP A 224 1.29 6.40 2.45
C TRP A 224 0.39 6.75 1.26
N TYR A 225 0.63 6.09 0.14
CA TYR A 225 -0.06 6.37 -1.11
C TYR A 225 -0.16 5.13 -2.00
N GLY A 226 -1.09 5.18 -2.94
CA GLY A 226 -1.27 4.19 -3.99
C GLY A 226 -1.00 4.77 -5.38
N LEU A 227 -0.73 3.88 -6.33
CA LEU A 227 -0.27 4.17 -7.68
C LEU A 227 -1.17 5.15 -8.45
N ALA A 228 -2.49 5.09 -8.24
CA ALA A 228 -3.47 5.96 -8.89
C ALA A 228 -3.69 7.29 -8.15
N ASN A 229 -2.66 7.83 -7.50
CA ASN A 229 -2.72 9.04 -6.69
C ASN A 229 -3.78 8.95 -5.58
N CYS A 230 -3.72 7.84 -4.84
CA CYS A 230 -4.52 7.61 -3.66
C CYS A 230 -3.66 7.89 -2.42
N TYR A 231 -3.90 9.00 -1.76
CA TYR A 231 -3.13 9.45 -0.59
C TYR A 231 -3.94 9.30 0.68
N TRP A 232 -3.26 8.98 1.78
CA TRP A 232 -3.86 9.00 3.10
C TRP A 232 -2.87 9.46 4.17
N THR A 233 -3.39 9.99 5.27
CA THR A 233 -2.60 10.37 6.44
C THR A 233 -3.39 10.18 7.73
N ILE A 234 -2.68 9.90 8.82
CA ILE A 234 -3.19 9.94 10.21
C ILE A 234 -2.24 10.80 11.03
N ASP A 235 -2.76 11.83 11.65
CA ASP A 235 -2.06 12.66 12.63
C ASP A 235 -2.71 12.48 14.00
N ARG A 236 -2.08 11.63 14.84
CA ARG A 236 -2.60 11.31 16.17
C ARG A 236 -2.54 12.49 17.13
N GLN A 237 -1.58 13.43 16.95
CA GLN A 237 -1.47 14.62 17.80
C GLN A 237 -2.59 15.61 17.52
N LYS A 238 -2.98 15.75 16.25
CA LYS A 238 -4.08 16.63 15.83
C LYS A 238 -5.44 15.93 15.84
N GLY A 239 -5.48 14.61 16.05
CA GLY A 239 -6.71 13.84 16.04
C GLY A 239 -7.38 13.78 14.65
N VAL A 240 -6.59 13.76 13.58
CA VAL A 240 -7.09 13.84 12.21
C VAL A 240 -6.66 12.63 11.40
N ALA A 241 -7.59 12.06 10.64
CA ALA A 241 -7.29 11.16 9.51
C ALA A 241 -7.87 11.77 8.23
N ALA A 242 -7.12 11.72 7.14
CA ALA A 242 -7.53 12.28 5.85
C ALA A 242 -7.14 11.37 4.69
N ILE A 243 -7.92 11.45 3.61
CA ILE A 243 -7.67 10.75 2.36
C ILE A 243 -7.90 11.69 1.18
N ALA A 244 -7.20 11.42 0.08
CA ALA A 244 -7.45 12.03 -1.23
C ALA A 244 -7.23 10.96 -2.30
N PHE A 245 -8.28 10.60 -3.03
CA PHE A 245 -8.25 9.60 -4.09
C PHE A 245 -8.65 10.25 -5.41
N SER A 246 -7.75 10.25 -6.40
CA SER A 246 -8.01 10.84 -7.71
C SER A 246 -8.21 9.81 -8.82
N ASN A 247 -7.68 8.61 -8.65
CA ASN A 247 -7.71 7.52 -9.62
C ASN A 247 -7.12 7.93 -10.99
N ALA A 248 -6.03 8.70 -10.94
CA ALA A 248 -5.35 9.27 -12.11
C ALA A 248 -3.87 8.88 -12.15
N LEU A 249 -3.33 8.71 -13.36
CA LEU A 249 -1.93 8.42 -13.65
C LEU A 249 -1.28 9.58 -14.46
N PRO A 250 0.04 9.77 -14.41
CA PRO A 250 1.01 9.06 -13.57
C PRO A 250 0.95 9.51 -12.13
N PHE A 251 1.52 8.68 -11.23
CA PHE A 251 1.64 9.00 -9.82
C PHE A 251 2.47 10.27 -9.60
N GLY A 252 2.07 11.07 -8.58
CA GLY A 252 2.82 12.26 -8.15
C GLY A 252 2.73 13.47 -9.08
N ARG A 253 1.80 13.48 -10.01
CA ARG A 253 1.48 14.68 -10.80
C ARG A 253 0.48 15.53 -10.01
N GLU A 254 0.88 16.76 -9.72
CA GLU A 254 0.06 17.80 -9.11
C GLU A 254 -0.87 18.46 -10.13
#